data_7371a78f7db961c41f0d1ff2fc754dd5
#
_entry.id   7371a78f7db961c41f0d1ff2fc754dd5
#
_cell.length_a   1.000
_cell.length_b   1.000
_cell.length_c   1.000
_cell.angle_alpha   90.00
_cell.angle_beta   90.00
_cell.angle_gamma   90.00
#
_symmetry.space_group_name_H-M   'P 1'
#
loop_
_entity.id
_entity.type
_entity.pdbx_description
1 polymer ?
#
loop_
_entity_poly.entity_id
_entity_poly.type
_entity_poly.pdbx_seq_one_letter_code
_entity_poly.pdbx_strand_id
1 'polypeptide(L)'
;MRFLMILLCSLLWTAQGYASIGNVILHEGNGEIERTTGESQITVKDLDVFSYDVVKTGNGKTVIEFVDETRVDVTQHSKLIIDEFVYDPNTKTGALSLKASLGTVRYASGQIAKNSKQNVKISTPTATIAVRGTDFALSLIHI
;
A
#
# COMPACT_ATOMS: atom_id res chain seq x y z
N MET A 1 11.84 17.76 -53.70
CA MET A 1 10.71 16.95 -53.56
C MET A 1 10.99 15.55 -53.12
N ARG A 2 11.75 15.33 -52.36
CA ARG A 2 12.13 14.11 -51.79
C ARG A 2 12.60 14.50 -50.48
N PHE A 3 12.38 13.87 -49.52
CA PHE A 3 12.86 14.19 -48.24
C PHE A 3 12.06 15.06 -47.33
N LEU A 4 10.77 15.10 -47.53
CA LEU A 4 9.94 15.47 -46.43
C LEU A 4 9.22 14.30 -45.84
N MET A 5 9.88 13.23 -46.01
CA MET A 5 9.48 12.05 -45.34
C MET A 5 10.49 11.87 -44.29
N ILE A 6 10.26 12.33 -43.18
CA ILE A 6 11.04 11.88 -42.16
C ILE A 6 10.82 12.57 -40.91
N LEU A 7 10.79 11.73 -39.99
CA LEU A 7 10.89 12.00 -38.58
C LEU A 7 9.66 12.63 -37.96
N LEU A 8 8.53 11.99 -38.25
CA LEU A 8 7.65 11.74 -37.11
C LEU A 8 8.20 10.54 -36.33
N CYS A 9 9.36 10.69 -35.81
CA CYS A 9 9.81 9.86 -34.73
C CYS A 9 8.98 10.29 -33.52
N SER A 10 7.81 9.71 -33.45
CA SER A 10 6.96 9.81 -32.28
C SER A 10 7.77 9.42 -31.06
N LEU A 11 8.13 10.42 -30.29
CA LEU A 11 8.50 10.24 -28.90
C LEU A 11 7.26 9.68 -28.21
N LEU A 12 7.11 8.38 -28.29
CA LEU A 12 6.31 7.62 -27.35
C LEU A 12 7.03 7.72 -26.02
N TRP A 13 6.83 8.83 -25.35
CA TRP A 13 7.03 8.88 -23.93
C TRP A 13 6.03 7.90 -23.34
N THR A 14 6.50 6.69 -23.13
CA THR A 14 5.81 5.77 -22.26
C THR A 14 5.89 6.40 -20.88
N ALA A 15 4.88 7.14 -20.52
CA ALA A 15 4.65 7.49 -19.14
C ALA A 15 4.50 6.15 -18.40
N GLN A 16 5.55 5.73 -17.71
CA GLN A 16 5.46 4.62 -16.79
C GLN A 16 4.63 5.11 -15.62
N GLY A 17 3.32 5.05 -15.78
CA GLY A 17 2.41 5.26 -14.70
C GLY A 17 2.53 4.08 -13.75
N TYR A 18 2.97 4.32 -12.53
CA TYR A 18 2.85 3.33 -11.48
C TYR A 18 1.38 3.05 -11.26
N ALA A 19 0.97 1.79 -11.41
CA ALA A 19 -0.40 1.40 -11.11
C ALA A 19 -0.64 1.48 -9.60
N SER A 20 -1.78 2.01 -9.20
CA SER A 20 -2.16 2.02 -7.79
C SER A 20 -2.40 0.59 -7.32
N ILE A 21 -1.98 0.29 -6.12
CA ILE A 21 -2.14 -1.02 -5.50
C ILE A 21 -3.33 -1.09 -4.55
N GLY A 22 -3.95 0.02 -4.30
CA GLY A 22 -5.11 0.17 -3.44
C GLY A 22 -5.55 1.60 -3.33
N ASN A 23 -6.52 1.82 -2.47
CA ASN A 23 -7.02 3.17 -2.21
C ASN A 23 -7.52 3.30 -0.78
N VAL A 24 -7.63 4.53 -0.33
CA VAL A 24 -8.21 4.86 0.97
C VAL A 24 -9.73 4.77 0.88
N ILE A 25 -10.34 3.84 1.61
CA ILE A 25 -11.79 3.66 1.62
C ILE A 25 -12.49 4.42 2.75
N LEU A 26 -11.75 4.75 3.80
CA LEU A 26 -12.24 5.55 4.92
C LEU A 26 -11.09 6.37 5.48
N HIS A 27 -11.35 7.63 5.77
CA HIS A 27 -10.41 8.49 6.47
C HIS A 27 -11.16 9.41 7.43
N GLU A 28 -10.70 9.43 8.67
CA GLU A 28 -11.20 10.30 9.73
C GLU A 28 -10.02 11.02 10.37
N GLY A 29 -10.20 12.30 10.66
CA GLY A 29 -9.18 13.10 11.34
C GLY A 29 -8.03 13.52 10.44
N ASN A 30 -6.82 13.52 10.98
CA ASN A 30 -5.63 13.98 10.31
C ASN A 30 -4.77 12.80 9.86
N GLY A 31 -4.17 12.93 8.70
CA GLY A 31 -3.22 11.95 8.18
C GLY A 31 -2.53 12.42 6.92
N GLU A 32 -1.42 11.79 6.62
CA GLU A 32 -0.67 12.04 5.39
C GLU A 32 -0.10 10.75 4.83
N ILE A 33 0.10 10.71 3.53
CA ILE A 33 0.80 9.64 2.85
C ILE A 33 2.05 10.22 2.21
N GLU A 34 3.21 9.75 2.64
CA GLU A 34 4.49 10.08 2.04
C GLU A 34 4.77 9.15 0.86
N ARG A 35 5.07 9.73 -0.28
CA ARG A 35 5.46 9.01 -1.50
C ARG A 35 6.96 8.75 -1.53
N THR A 36 7.37 7.78 -2.35
CA THR A 36 8.79 7.49 -2.60
C THR A 36 9.56 8.69 -3.15
N THR A 37 8.87 9.57 -3.84
CA THR A 37 9.43 10.81 -4.39
C THR A 37 9.76 11.87 -3.33
N GLY A 38 9.36 11.64 -2.08
CA GLY A 38 9.51 12.60 -0.98
C GLY A 38 8.31 13.55 -0.83
N GLU A 39 7.33 13.46 -1.70
CA GLU A 39 6.11 14.26 -1.59
C GLU A 39 5.18 13.67 -0.55
N SER A 40 4.58 14.54 0.26
CA SER A 40 3.52 14.17 1.19
C SER A 40 2.19 14.69 0.69
N GLN A 41 1.18 13.83 0.75
CA GLN A 41 -0.20 14.19 0.43
C GLN A 41 -1.08 14.04 1.66
N ILE A 42 -1.97 15.00 1.86
CA ILE A 42 -2.98 14.90 2.92
C ILE A 42 -3.90 13.74 2.56
N THR A 43 -4.12 12.86 3.53
CA THR A 43 -4.98 11.69 3.33
C THR A 43 -6.43 12.13 3.20
N VAL A 44 -7.07 11.69 2.13
CA VAL A 44 -8.49 11.87 1.88
C VAL A 44 -9.08 10.56 1.37
N LYS A 45 -10.39 10.42 1.47
CA LYS A 45 -11.09 9.26 0.90
C LYS A 45 -10.84 9.18 -0.61
N ASP A 46 -10.72 7.96 -1.11
CA ASP A 46 -10.45 7.62 -2.52
C ASP A 46 -9.04 7.97 -3.01
N LEU A 47 -8.14 8.41 -2.13
CA LEU A 47 -6.75 8.62 -2.49
C LEU A 47 -6.09 7.29 -2.83
N ASP A 48 -5.42 7.24 -3.98
CA ASP A 48 -4.67 6.06 -4.41
C ASP A 48 -3.45 5.81 -3.55
N VAL A 49 -3.14 4.54 -3.34
CA VAL A 49 -1.98 4.07 -2.59
C VAL A 49 -1.07 3.29 -3.53
N PHE A 50 0.23 3.50 -3.38
CA PHE A 50 1.26 2.88 -4.21
C PHE A 50 2.26 2.10 -3.37
N SER A 51 3.04 1.25 -4.01
CA SER A 51 4.14 0.56 -3.34
C SER A 51 5.13 1.56 -2.74
N TYR A 52 5.66 1.22 -1.58
CA TYR A 52 6.59 2.03 -0.80
C TYR A 52 6.02 3.31 -0.18
N ASP A 53 4.72 3.50 -0.25
CA ASP A 53 4.05 4.59 0.46
C ASP A 53 4.15 4.40 1.98
N VAL A 54 4.29 5.51 2.67
CA VAL A 54 4.27 5.56 4.13
C VAL A 54 2.99 6.25 4.58
N VAL A 55 2.14 5.52 5.26
CA VAL A 55 0.86 6.01 5.77
C VAL A 55 1.02 6.44 7.22
N LYS A 56 0.81 7.71 7.50
CA LYS A 56 0.87 8.28 8.84
C LYS A 56 -0.47 8.81 9.25
N THR A 57 -0.90 8.50 10.46
CA THR A 57 -2.12 9.06 11.05
C THR A 57 -1.80 9.93 12.24
N GLY A 58 -2.58 10.98 12.42
CA GLY A 58 -2.61 11.75 13.65
C GLY A 58 -3.83 11.37 14.50
N ASN A 59 -4.66 12.35 14.81
CA ASN A 59 -5.95 12.09 15.49
C ASN A 59 -6.96 11.57 14.47
N GLY A 60 -7.24 10.29 14.48
CA GLY A 60 -8.16 9.67 13.56
C GLY A 60 -7.63 8.35 13.01
N LYS A 61 -8.26 7.86 11.95
CA LYS A 61 -7.84 6.59 11.33
C LYS A 61 -7.96 6.63 9.82
N THR A 62 -7.19 5.78 9.18
CA THR A 62 -7.21 5.58 7.73
C THR A 62 -7.40 4.09 7.45
N VAL A 63 -8.36 3.74 6.62
CA VAL A 63 -8.59 2.37 6.18
C VAL A 63 -8.21 2.27 4.71
N ILE A 64 -7.31 1.35 4.40
CA ILE A 64 -6.83 1.10 3.04
C ILE A 64 -7.35 -0.26 2.60
N GLU A 65 -7.89 -0.31 1.39
CA GLU A 65 -8.21 -1.56 0.72
C GLU A 65 -7.32 -1.73 -0.49
N PHE A 66 -6.60 -2.83 -0.53
CA PHE A 66 -5.75 -3.21 -1.65
C PHE A 66 -6.56 -3.89 -2.75
N VAL A 67 -6.00 -3.96 -3.95
CA VAL A 67 -6.68 -4.54 -5.12
C VAL A 67 -6.97 -6.04 -4.98
N ASP A 68 -6.32 -6.73 -4.05
CA ASP A 68 -6.60 -8.13 -3.69
C ASP A 68 -7.66 -8.29 -2.59
N GLU A 69 -8.33 -7.21 -2.22
CA GLU A 69 -9.33 -7.15 -1.14
C GLU A 69 -8.73 -7.21 0.28
N THR A 70 -7.42 -7.18 0.44
CA THR A 70 -6.79 -7.00 1.75
C THR A 70 -7.17 -5.63 2.30
N ARG A 71 -7.57 -5.60 3.56
CA ARG A 71 -7.96 -4.36 4.24
C ARG A 71 -7.06 -4.12 5.44
N VAL A 72 -6.57 -2.91 5.57
CA VAL A 72 -5.69 -2.50 6.66
C VAL A 72 -6.22 -1.23 7.30
N ASP A 73 -6.50 -1.29 8.58
CA ASP A 73 -6.90 -0.13 9.37
C ASP A 73 -5.66 0.42 10.08
N VAL A 74 -5.27 1.62 9.70
CA VAL A 74 -4.21 2.36 10.40
C VAL A 74 -4.90 3.28 11.40
N THR A 75 -4.87 2.91 12.68
CA THR A 75 -5.55 3.66 13.72
C THR A 75 -4.81 4.94 14.08
N GLN A 76 -5.30 5.68 15.06
CA GLN A 76 -4.71 6.97 15.43
C GLN A 76 -3.24 6.83 15.86
N HIS A 77 -2.44 7.86 15.59
CA HIS A 77 -1.02 7.94 15.94
C HIS A 77 -0.20 6.73 15.50
N SER A 78 -0.46 6.28 14.28
CA SER A 78 0.15 5.08 13.72
C SER A 78 0.95 5.39 12.46
N LYS A 79 1.89 4.52 12.15
CA LYS A 79 2.70 4.60 10.94
C LYS A 79 2.83 3.22 10.32
N LEU A 80 2.40 3.12 9.07
CA LEU A 80 2.48 1.91 8.26
C LEU A 80 3.30 2.19 7.01
N ILE A 81 4.28 1.33 6.75
CA ILE A 81 5.08 1.37 5.52
C ILE A 81 4.65 0.19 4.65
N ILE A 82 4.31 0.47 3.40
CA ILE A 82 4.00 -0.57 2.41
C ILE A 82 5.31 -0.90 1.70
N ASP A 83 5.94 -2.03 2.05
CA ASP A 83 7.21 -2.42 1.47
C ASP A 83 7.04 -3.00 0.08
N GLU A 84 6.17 -4.00 -0.05
CA GLU A 84 5.98 -4.71 -1.31
C GLU A 84 4.52 -5.09 -1.47
N PHE A 85 4.03 -4.93 -2.68
CA PHE A 85 2.73 -5.44 -3.09
C PHE A 85 2.80 -5.87 -4.55
N VAL A 86 2.60 -7.16 -4.78
CA VAL A 86 2.48 -7.74 -6.12
C VAL A 86 1.24 -8.62 -6.13
N TYR A 87 0.39 -8.46 -7.10
CA TYR A 87 -0.83 -9.23 -7.23
C TYR A 87 -1.18 -9.54 -8.68
N ASP A 88 -1.43 -10.80 -8.96
CA ASP A 88 -1.93 -11.26 -10.24
C ASP A 88 -3.43 -11.61 -10.11
N PRO A 89 -4.33 -10.81 -10.69
CA PRO A 89 -5.76 -11.04 -10.59
C PRO A 89 -6.23 -12.31 -11.32
N ASN A 90 -5.46 -12.82 -12.26
CA ASN A 90 -5.82 -14.03 -13.00
C ASN A 90 -5.64 -15.29 -12.14
N THR A 91 -4.55 -15.39 -11.42
CA THR A 91 -4.25 -16.50 -10.52
C THR A 91 -4.67 -16.24 -9.07
N LYS A 92 -4.96 -15.00 -8.73
CA LYS A 92 -5.24 -14.52 -7.36
C LYS A 92 -4.09 -14.79 -6.40
N THR A 93 -2.88 -14.78 -6.91
CA THR A 93 -1.65 -15.00 -6.14
C THR A 93 -0.81 -13.74 -6.12
N GLY A 94 0.14 -13.65 -5.20
CA GLY A 94 1.02 -12.53 -5.11
C GLY A 94 1.86 -12.52 -3.85
N ALA A 95 2.34 -11.34 -3.48
CA ALA A 95 3.13 -11.11 -2.30
C ALA A 95 2.77 -9.76 -1.66
N LEU A 96 2.70 -9.73 -0.36
CA LEU A 96 2.42 -8.53 0.42
C LEU A 96 3.38 -8.44 1.59
N SER A 97 4.07 -7.33 1.70
CA SER A 97 4.92 -7.02 2.83
C SER A 97 4.59 -5.65 3.39
N LEU A 98 4.20 -5.61 4.63
CA LEU A 98 3.87 -4.39 5.37
C LEU A 98 4.81 -4.25 6.56
N LYS A 99 5.10 -3.02 6.93
CA LYS A 99 5.91 -2.70 8.10
C LYS A 99 5.16 -1.73 9.02
N ALA A 100 4.70 -2.24 10.15
CA ALA A 100 4.09 -1.42 11.17
C ALA A 100 5.19 -0.85 12.06
N SER A 101 5.37 0.45 12.02
CA SER A 101 6.48 1.13 12.69
C SER A 101 6.08 1.80 14.00
N LEU A 102 4.82 2.15 14.15
CA LEU A 102 4.29 2.88 15.30
C LEU A 102 2.79 2.66 15.38
N GLY A 103 2.26 2.60 16.61
CA GLY A 103 0.83 2.57 16.90
C GLY A 103 0.16 1.22 16.70
N THR A 104 -1.09 1.23 16.30
CA THR A 104 -1.91 0.03 16.11
C THR A 104 -2.40 -0.08 14.68
N VAL A 105 -2.18 -1.23 14.09
CA VAL A 105 -2.63 -1.58 12.75
C VAL A 105 -3.47 -2.85 12.82
N ARG A 106 -4.64 -2.84 12.18
CA ARG A 106 -5.50 -4.01 12.04
C ARG A 106 -5.43 -4.51 10.62
N TYR A 107 -5.33 -5.81 10.48
CA TYR A 107 -5.20 -6.47 9.20
C TYR A 107 -6.35 -7.45 8.99
N ALA A 108 -7.00 -7.37 7.83
CA ALA A 108 -7.99 -8.32 7.36
C ALA A 108 -7.51 -8.95 6.05
N SER A 109 -7.48 -10.27 6.00
CA SER A 109 -6.92 -11.04 4.89
C SER A 109 -7.68 -10.85 3.59
N GLY A 110 -6.94 -10.71 2.49
CA GLY A 110 -7.46 -10.69 1.13
C GLY A 110 -7.09 -11.94 0.34
N GLN A 111 -7.09 -11.83 -0.98
CA GLN A 111 -6.84 -12.97 -1.89
C GLN A 111 -5.41 -13.50 -1.82
N ILE A 112 -4.41 -12.63 -1.65
CA ILE A 112 -3.01 -13.05 -1.53
C ILE A 112 -2.85 -14.00 -0.34
N ALA A 113 -3.38 -13.65 0.81
CA ALA A 113 -3.29 -14.48 2.00
C ALA A 113 -4.03 -15.81 1.86
N LYS A 114 -5.10 -15.85 1.10
CA LYS A 114 -5.86 -17.07 0.85
C LYS A 114 -5.14 -18.03 -0.09
N ASN A 115 -4.48 -17.52 -1.11
CA ASN A 115 -3.87 -18.31 -2.20
C ASN A 115 -2.34 -18.40 -2.11
N SER A 116 -1.69 -17.50 -1.39
CA SER A 116 -0.24 -17.42 -1.24
C SER A 116 0.14 -17.07 0.20
N LYS A 117 -0.30 -17.88 1.15
CA LYS A 117 -0.16 -17.63 2.60
C LYS A 117 1.27 -17.31 3.02
N GLN A 118 2.24 -18.00 2.45
CA GLN A 118 3.65 -17.83 2.76
C GLN A 118 4.23 -16.51 2.27
N ASN A 119 3.51 -15.80 1.41
CA ASN A 119 3.96 -14.55 0.79
C ASN A 119 3.41 -13.29 1.49
N VAL A 120 2.71 -13.46 2.61
CA VAL A 120 2.23 -12.33 3.41
C VAL A 120 3.10 -12.19 4.65
N LYS A 121 3.75 -11.04 4.78
CA LYS A 121 4.61 -10.72 5.91
C LYS A 121 4.25 -9.36 6.49
N ILE A 122 4.16 -9.30 7.81
CA ILE A 122 4.02 -8.04 8.52
C ILE A 122 5.18 -7.93 9.49
N SER A 123 5.96 -6.88 9.34
CA SER A 123 7.14 -6.63 10.15
C SER A 123 6.88 -5.51 11.15
N THR A 124 7.53 -5.60 12.30
CA THR A 124 7.66 -4.52 13.26
C THR A 124 9.14 -4.22 13.44
N PRO A 125 9.54 -3.20 14.19
CA PRO A 125 10.96 -2.93 14.44
C PRO A 125 11.70 -4.10 15.12
N THR A 126 10.99 -5.01 15.77
CA THR A 126 11.58 -6.09 16.56
C THR A 126 11.22 -7.51 16.08
N ALA A 127 10.25 -7.65 15.19
CA ALA A 127 9.75 -8.97 14.79
C ALA A 127 9.19 -8.97 13.38
N THR A 128 9.13 -10.14 12.77
CA THR A 128 8.42 -10.38 11.52
C THR A 128 7.37 -11.46 11.76
N ILE A 129 6.14 -11.17 11.39
CA ILE A 129 5.00 -12.06 11.57
C ILE A 129 4.61 -12.62 10.22
N ALA A 130 4.56 -13.94 10.09
CA ALA A 130 3.98 -14.61 8.94
C ALA A 130 2.47 -14.76 9.16
N VAL A 131 1.69 -14.29 8.21
CA VAL A 131 0.23 -14.30 8.30
C VAL A 131 -0.30 -15.60 7.67
N ARG A 132 -1.15 -16.30 8.41
CA ARG A 132 -1.76 -17.54 7.94
C ARG A 132 -3.27 -17.42 7.73
N GLY A 133 -3.69 -16.34 7.08
CA GLY A 133 -5.05 -16.20 6.57
C GLY A 133 -6.13 -15.87 7.59
N THR A 134 -5.79 -15.28 8.71
CA THR A 134 -6.74 -14.78 9.70
C THR A 134 -6.60 -13.28 9.92
N ASP A 135 -7.69 -12.67 10.32
CA ASP A 135 -7.67 -11.26 10.70
C ASP A 135 -6.98 -11.09 12.05
N PHE A 136 -6.19 -10.04 12.18
CA PHE A 136 -5.54 -9.73 13.44
C PHE A 136 -5.27 -8.25 13.62
N ALA A 137 -4.99 -7.86 14.83
CA ALA A 137 -4.56 -6.51 15.16
C ALA A 137 -3.16 -6.56 15.78
N LEU A 138 -2.31 -5.65 15.37
CA LEU A 138 -0.96 -5.49 15.88
C LEU A 138 -0.83 -4.12 16.53
N SER A 139 -0.46 -4.09 17.79
CA SER A 139 -0.25 -2.86 18.52
C SER A 139 1.21 -2.74 18.97
N LEU A 140 1.80 -1.60 18.65
CA LEU A 140 3.16 -1.26 19.06
C LEU A 140 3.08 -0.22 20.16
N ILE A 141 3.54 -0.60 21.34
CA ILE A 141 3.59 0.31 22.48
C ILE A 141 5.03 0.79 22.61
N HIS A 142 5.21 2.11 22.53
CA HIS A 142 6.46 2.73 22.93
C HIS A 142 6.48 2.93 24.43
N ILE A 143 7.38 2.23 25.05
CA ILE A 143 7.69 2.44 26.47
C ILE A 143 8.94 3.29 26.55
#